data_d1b66f668d8e7e66116d93ce99e5a5de
#
_entry.id   d1b66f668d8e7e66116d93ce99e5a5de
#
_cell.length_a   1.000
_cell.length_b   1.000
_cell.length_c   1.000
_cell.angle_alpha   90.00
_cell.angle_beta   90.00
_cell.angle_gamma   90.00
#
_symmetry.space_group_name_H-M   'P 1'
#
loop_
_entity.id
_entity.type
_entity.pdbx_description
1 polymer ?
#
loop_
_entity_poly.entity_id
_entity_poly.type
_entity_poly.pdbx_seq_one_letter_code
_entity_poly.pdbx_strand_id
1 'polypeptide(L)'
;MCRIVVAAALAFVAADVVAATTHRIIIEGMRFNPASVTVERGDTIVWVNKDLVAHTATAAGLFDSHEIPPDASWTYVANTPGRHAYICTFHPTMKATLTVKRKP
;
A
#
# COMPACT_ATOMS: atom_id res chain seq x y z
N MET A 1 -7.48 60.30 17.18
CA MET A 1 -6.46 59.24 17.08
C MET A 1 -7.03 58.09 16.31
N CYS A 2 -6.70 57.97 15.02
CA CYS A 2 -7.09 56.80 14.22
C CYS A 2 -6.14 55.67 14.51
N ARG A 3 -6.60 54.63 15.19
CA ARG A 3 -5.87 53.38 15.28
C ARG A 3 -6.17 52.58 14.00
N ILE A 4 -5.15 52.49 13.14
CA ILE A 4 -5.22 51.60 11.99
C ILE A 4 -4.94 50.19 12.51
N VAL A 5 -5.96 49.34 12.63
CA VAL A 5 -5.80 47.94 12.87
C VAL A 5 -5.56 47.31 11.49
N VAL A 6 -4.29 47.04 11.20
CA VAL A 6 -3.95 46.23 10.02
C VAL A 6 -4.24 44.76 10.41
N ALA A 7 -5.42 44.29 10.03
CA ALA A 7 -5.68 42.85 10.08
C ALA A 7 -4.84 42.19 8.99
N ALA A 8 -3.73 41.59 9.36
CA ALA A 8 -3.00 40.72 8.46
C ALA A 8 -3.88 39.50 8.16
N ALA A 9 -4.48 39.48 6.99
CA ALA A 9 -5.15 38.29 6.50
C ALA A 9 -4.06 37.25 6.19
N LEU A 10 -3.89 36.30 7.09
CA LEU A 10 -3.11 35.10 6.82
C LEU A 10 -3.87 34.29 5.78
N ALA A 11 -3.45 34.42 4.52
CA ALA A 11 -3.93 33.54 3.47
C ALA A 11 -3.29 32.15 3.72
N PHE A 12 -4.07 31.23 4.28
CA PHE A 12 -3.68 29.83 4.29
C PHE A 12 -3.81 29.30 2.87
N VAL A 13 -2.67 29.17 2.18
CA VAL A 13 -2.63 28.33 1.00
C VAL A 13 -2.69 26.89 1.53
N ALA A 14 -3.89 26.31 1.52
CA ALA A 14 -4.02 24.89 1.75
C ALA A 14 -3.29 24.18 0.62
N ALA A 15 -2.08 23.68 0.90
CA ALA A 15 -1.47 22.69 0.02
C ALA A 15 -2.40 21.49 0.00
N ASP A 16 -2.90 21.10 -1.18
CA ASP A 16 -3.63 19.85 -1.35
C ASP A 16 -2.69 18.68 -0.99
N VAL A 17 -2.75 18.27 0.28
CA VAL A 17 -2.10 17.05 0.70
C VAL A 17 -2.99 15.91 0.27
N VAL A 18 -2.61 15.23 -0.83
CA VAL A 18 -3.25 13.98 -1.19
C VAL A 18 -2.88 12.96 -0.13
N ALA A 19 -3.84 12.62 0.73
CA ALA A 19 -3.64 11.60 1.74
C ALA A 19 -3.35 10.27 1.08
N ALA A 20 -2.37 9.53 1.61
CA ALA A 20 -2.07 8.18 1.18
C ALA A 20 -3.29 7.28 1.37
N THR A 21 -3.58 6.46 0.37
CA THR A 21 -4.69 5.50 0.40
C THR A 21 -4.19 4.15 0.88
N THR A 22 -5.02 3.44 1.63
CA THR A 22 -4.76 2.07 2.05
C THR A 22 -5.54 1.10 1.16
N HIS A 23 -4.84 0.13 0.60
CA HIS A 23 -5.39 -0.92 -0.25
C HIS A 23 -5.29 -2.26 0.47
N ARG A 24 -6.38 -3.03 0.49
CA ARG A 24 -6.41 -4.34 1.13
C ARG A 24 -6.33 -5.44 0.08
N ILE A 25 -5.48 -6.41 0.35
CA ILE A 25 -5.39 -7.65 -0.44
C ILE A 25 -5.72 -8.79 0.52
N ILE A 26 -6.73 -9.57 0.19
CA ILE A 26 -7.13 -10.73 0.97
C ILE A 26 -6.46 -11.96 0.41
N ILE A 27 -5.80 -12.73 1.27
CA ILE A 27 -5.24 -14.02 0.93
C ILE A 27 -6.27 -15.06 1.38
N GLU A 28 -6.92 -15.72 0.43
CA GLU A 28 -7.94 -16.70 0.69
C GLU A 28 -8.08 -17.66 -0.49
N GLY A 29 -8.30 -18.94 -0.22
CA GLY A 29 -8.40 -19.95 -1.26
C GLY A 29 -7.10 -20.13 -2.04
N MET A 30 -5.94 -19.96 -1.38
CA MET A 30 -4.62 -20.05 -2.02
C MET A 30 -4.44 -19.01 -3.13
N ARG A 31 -5.01 -17.81 -2.95
CA ARG A 31 -4.95 -16.71 -3.93
C ARG A 31 -4.75 -15.38 -3.23
N PHE A 32 -4.10 -14.47 -3.95
CA PHE A 32 -4.14 -13.05 -3.63
C PHE A 32 -5.36 -12.43 -4.32
N ASN A 33 -6.21 -11.75 -3.57
CA ASN A 33 -7.42 -11.16 -4.11
C ASN A 33 -7.54 -9.68 -3.67
N PRO A 34 -7.49 -8.75 -4.63
CA PRO A 34 -7.29 -8.93 -6.06
C PRO A 34 -5.86 -9.36 -6.42
N ALA A 35 -5.71 -10.09 -7.52
CA ALA A 35 -4.41 -10.55 -8.00
C ALA A 35 -3.60 -9.45 -8.72
N SER A 36 -4.23 -8.35 -9.08
CA SER A 36 -3.59 -7.20 -9.71
C SER A 36 -4.13 -5.94 -9.06
N VAL A 37 -3.23 -5.14 -8.51
CA VAL A 37 -3.55 -3.89 -7.83
C VAL A 37 -2.68 -2.78 -8.39
N THR A 38 -3.29 -1.64 -8.67
CA THR A 38 -2.59 -0.41 -9.04
C THR A 38 -2.75 0.62 -7.94
N VAL A 39 -1.65 1.13 -7.46
CA VAL A 39 -1.60 2.10 -6.36
C VAL A 39 -0.74 3.29 -6.76
N GLU A 40 -0.82 4.36 -5.99
CA GLU A 40 0.06 5.51 -6.16
C GLU A 40 1.26 5.40 -5.20
N ARG A 41 2.37 5.96 -5.60
CA ARG A 41 3.55 6.04 -4.74
C ARG A 41 3.20 6.67 -3.40
N GLY A 42 3.58 6.01 -2.32
CA GLY A 42 3.29 6.43 -0.95
C GLY A 42 2.03 5.79 -0.37
N ASP A 43 1.23 5.10 -1.18
CA ASP A 43 0.08 4.34 -0.69
C ASP A 43 0.53 3.14 0.15
N THR A 44 -0.36 2.70 1.01
CA THR A 44 -0.15 1.55 1.89
C THR A 44 -0.92 0.35 1.38
N ILE A 45 -0.29 -0.81 1.38
CA ILE A 45 -0.93 -2.08 1.06
C ILE A 45 -0.95 -2.94 2.32
N VAL A 46 -2.09 -3.56 2.60
CA VAL A 46 -2.28 -4.49 3.71
C VAL A 46 -2.71 -5.84 3.14
N TRP A 47 -1.90 -6.87 3.37
CA TRP A 47 -2.29 -8.25 3.10
C TRP A 47 -2.89 -8.86 4.35
N VAL A 48 -4.06 -9.44 4.23
CA VAL A 48 -4.75 -10.12 5.34
C VAL A 48 -4.91 -11.59 4.98
N ASN A 49 -4.33 -12.47 5.77
CA ASN A 49 -4.41 -13.91 5.53
C ASN A 49 -5.69 -14.49 6.15
N LYS A 50 -6.61 -14.89 5.29
CA LYS A 50 -7.87 -15.55 5.67
C LYS A 50 -7.87 -17.05 5.42
N ASP A 51 -6.73 -17.61 4.96
CA ASP A 51 -6.56 -19.06 4.86
C ASP A 51 -6.19 -19.68 6.20
N LEU A 52 -6.33 -21.00 6.26
CA LEU A 52 -5.98 -21.79 7.44
C LEU A 52 -4.49 -22.12 7.52
N VAL A 53 -3.72 -21.76 6.49
CA VAL A 53 -2.28 -21.99 6.39
C VAL A 53 -1.54 -20.66 6.27
N ALA A 54 -0.28 -20.64 6.65
CA ALA A 54 0.57 -19.47 6.50
C ALA A 54 0.90 -19.19 5.02
N HIS A 55 1.04 -17.93 4.69
CA HIS A 55 1.47 -17.45 3.37
C HIS A 55 2.55 -16.37 3.50
N THR A 56 3.15 -16.01 2.39
CA THR A 56 4.01 -14.83 2.29
C THR A 56 3.56 -13.93 1.14
N ALA A 57 3.93 -12.66 1.18
CA ALA A 57 3.86 -11.75 0.04
C ALA A 57 5.30 -11.30 -0.24
N THR A 58 5.88 -11.78 -1.34
CA THR A 58 7.31 -11.62 -1.59
C THR A 58 7.58 -11.22 -3.03
N ALA A 59 8.17 -10.04 -3.20
CA ALA A 59 8.74 -9.56 -4.46
C ALA A 59 10.26 -9.49 -4.29
N ALA A 60 10.99 -10.38 -4.93
CA ALA A 60 12.43 -10.51 -4.73
C ALA A 60 13.16 -9.17 -4.91
N GLY A 61 13.96 -8.79 -3.93
CA GLY A 61 14.73 -7.54 -3.95
C GLY A 61 13.93 -6.27 -3.63
N LEU A 62 12.62 -6.37 -3.39
CA LEU A 62 11.78 -5.21 -3.10
C LEU A 62 11.08 -5.30 -1.75
N PHE A 63 10.29 -6.35 -1.53
CA PHE A 63 9.64 -6.55 -0.24
C PHE A 63 9.48 -8.04 0.07
N ASP A 64 9.43 -8.35 1.34
CA ASP A 64 9.21 -9.70 1.84
C ASP A 64 8.46 -9.60 3.18
N SER A 65 7.25 -10.14 3.21
CA SER A 65 6.46 -10.16 4.43
C SER A 65 6.98 -11.17 5.44
N HIS A 66 7.80 -12.14 4.99
CA HIS A 66 8.02 -13.36 5.73
C HIS A 66 6.68 -14.05 6.00
N GLU A 67 6.63 -14.96 6.96
CA GLU A 67 5.41 -15.68 7.26
C GLU A 67 4.30 -14.77 7.76
N ILE A 68 3.13 -14.84 7.10
CA ILE A 68 1.88 -14.23 7.57
C ILE A 68 1.00 -15.38 8.07
N PRO A 69 0.90 -15.59 9.39
CA PRO A 69 0.04 -16.63 9.95
C PRO A 69 -1.44 -16.45 9.60
N PRO A 70 -2.27 -17.49 9.76
CA PRO A 70 -3.72 -17.34 9.66
C PRO A 70 -4.24 -16.18 10.53
N ASP A 71 -5.16 -15.40 9.98
CA ASP A 71 -5.77 -14.20 10.59
C ASP A 71 -4.82 -13.03 10.86
N ALA A 72 -3.54 -13.16 10.55
CA ALA A 72 -2.58 -12.07 10.64
C ALA A 72 -2.58 -11.23 9.37
N SER A 73 -1.96 -10.06 9.47
CA SER A 73 -1.78 -9.14 8.35
C SER A 73 -0.36 -8.59 8.30
N TRP A 74 0.02 -8.11 7.12
CA TRP A 74 1.29 -7.42 6.89
C TRP A 74 1.09 -6.19 6.04
N THR A 75 1.79 -5.14 6.38
CA THR A 75 1.64 -3.82 5.77
C THR A 75 2.94 -3.40 5.08
N TYR A 76 2.81 -2.84 3.88
CA TYR A 76 3.91 -2.33 3.08
C TYR A 76 3.55 -0.95 2.52
N VAL A 77 4.50 -0.03 2.54
CA VAL A 77 4.35 1.30 1.92
C VAL A 77 4.99 1.27 0.54
N ALA A 78 4.21 1.55 -0.49
CA ALA A 78 4.64 1.46 -1.89
C ALA A 78 5.45 2.69 -2.31
N ASN A 79 6.76 2.65 -2.12
CA ASN A 79 7.64 3.77 -2.43
C ASN A 79 8.40 3.64 -3.76
N THR A 80 8.34 2.48 -4.40
CA THR A 80 9.09 2.21 -5.62
C THR A 80 8.15 2.11 -6.81
N PRO A 81 8.12 3.11 -7.71
CA PRO A 81 7.32 3.04 -8.92
C PRO A 81 7.70 1.85 -9.80
N GLY A 82 6.73 1.33 -10.53
CA GLY A 82 6.91 0.24 -11.47
C GLY A 82 5.90 -0.87 -11.28
N ARG A 83 6.01 -1.88 -12.13
CA ARG A 83 5.19 -3.08 -12.08
C ARG A 83 6.00 -4.19 -11.40
N HIS A 84 5.51 -4.68 -10.28
CA HIS A 84 6.21 -5.64 -9.44
C HIS A 84 5.42 -6.92 -9.33
N ALA A 85 5.95 -8.00 -9.87
CA ALA A 85 5.42 -9.34 -9.64
C ALA A 85 5.79 -9.79 -8.22
N TYR A 86 4.87 -10.44 -7.53
CA TYR A 86 5.15 -11.05 -6.25
C TYR A 86 4.46 -12.42 -6.12
N ILE A 87 4.94 -13.21 -5.21
CA ILE A 87 4.50 -14.60 -5.00
C ILE A 87 4.36 -14.90 -3.51
N CYS A 88 3.72 -16.02 -3.21
CA CYS A 88 3.90 -16.70 -1.93
C CYS A 88 5.07 -17.68 -2.05
N THR A 89 6.08 -17.56 -1.20
CA THR A 89 7.27 -18.43 -1.27
C THR A 89 6.98 -19.87 -0.86
N PHE A 90 5.96 -20.09 -0.03
CA PHE A 90 5.51 -21.43 0.35
C PHE A 90 4.71 -22.13 -0.76
N HIS A 91 4.08 -21.35 -1.61
CA HIS A 91 3.23 -21.82 -2.70
C HIS A 91 3.49 -20.95 -3.96
N PRO A 92 4.60 -21.22 -4.69
CA PRO A 92 5.06 -20.31 -5.76
C PRO A 92 4.10 -20.15 -6.94
N THR A 93 3.06 -20.99 -7.04
CA THR A 93 1.99 -20.80 -8.03
C THR A 93 1.02 -19.69 -7.64
N MET A 94 1.02 -19.23 -6.39
CA MET A 94 0.30 -18.04 -5.94
C MET A 94 1.06 -16.81 -6.41
N LYS A 95 0.57 -16.19 -7.48
CA LYS A 95 1.21 -15.04 -8.14
C LYS A 95 0.27 -13.86 -8.19
N ALA A 96 0.85 -12.68 -8.07
CA ALA A 96 0.10 -11.43 -8.17
C ALA A 96 1.02 -10.30 -8.70
N THR A 97 0.43 -9.15 -8.95
CA THR A 97 1.15 -7.98 -9.44
C THR A 97 0.72 -6.74 -8.68
N LEU A 98 1.70 -6.00 -8.21
CA LEU A 98 1.52 -4.67 -7.64
C LEU A 98 2.12 -3.65 -8.60
N THR A 99 1.30 -2.75 -9.12
CA THR A 99 1.76 -1.63 -9.94
C THR A 99 1.72 -0.35 -9.13
N VAL A 100 2.85 0.32 -9.03
CA VAL A 100 3.01 1.57 -8.30
C VAL A 100 3.21 2.68 -9.31
N LYS A 101 2.26 3.60 -9.38
CA LYS A 101 2.33 4.78 -10.23
C LYS A 101 3.12 5.88 -9.54
N ARG A 102 3.85 6.66 -10.34
CA ARG A 102 4.42 7.90 -9.86
C ARG A 102 3.27 8.86 -9.56
N LYS A 103 3.37 9.59 -8.45
CA LYS A 103 2.46 10.71 -8.21
C LYS A 103 2.62 11.74 -9.32
N PRO A 104 1.51 12.30 -9.81
CA PRO A 104 1.56 13.44 -10.72
C PRO A 104 2.26 14.64 -10.08
#